data_e6c68c7c93e13d7e4ad7d716611b4974
#
_entry.id   e6c68c7c93e13d7e4ad7d716611b4974
#
_cell.length_a   1.000
_cell.length_b   1.000
_cell.length_c   1.000
_cell.angle_alpha   90.00
_cell.angle_beta   90.00
_cell.angle_gamma   90.00
#
_symmetry.space_group_name_H-M   'P 1'
#
loop_
_entity.id
_entity.type
_entity.pdbx_description
1 polymer ?
#
loop_
_entity_poly.entity_id
_entity_poly.type
_entity_poly.pdbx_seq_one_letter_code
_entity_poly.pdbx_strand_id
1 'polypeptide(L)'
;MLVLTRRSHQVILIGDNIEIAPDRIGTSVVKFSVRASGYPIARGERPAAGDASKDGVLILARKCGEQILIGDHIVVTLLRICGSCVKVGVTAPPEVRILRDELAA
;
A
#
# COMPACT_ATOMS: atom_id res chain seq x y z
N MET A 1 1.97 -13.37 -5.41
CA MET A 1 2.33 -12.20 -4.57
C MET A 1 3.72 -11.71 -4.94
N LEU A 2 3.85 -10.45 -5.20
CA LEU A 2 5.14 -9.81 -5.42
C LEU A 2 5.58 -9.18 -4.10
N VAL A 3 6.80 -9.49 -3.66
CA VAL A 3 7.33 -8.93 -2.40
C VAL A 3 8.34 -7.84 -2.72
N LEU A 4 8.12 -6.67 -2.14
CA LEU A 4 8.97 -5.50 -2.35
C LEU A 4 9.46 -4.99 -1.00
N THR A 5 10.72 -4.56 -0.97
CA THR A 5 11.28 -3.87 0.21
C THR A 5 11.21 -2.38 -0.06
N ARG A 6 10.56 -1.65 0.84
CA ARG A 6 10.35 -0.22 0.66
C ARG A 6 10.80 0.56 1.88
N ARG A 7 11.37 1.72 1.64
CA ARG A 7 11.67 2.70 2.67
C ARG A 7 10.58 3.76 2.69
N SER A 8 10.63 4.63 3.69
CA SER A 8 9.70 5.74 3.80
C SER A 8 9.68 6.56 2.51
N HIS A 9 8.48 6.83 2.02
CA HIS A 9 8.22 7.62 0.80
C HIS A 9 8.63 6.95 -0.52
N GLN A 10 9.09 5.72 -0.49
CA GLN A 10 9.32 4.99 -1.74
C GLN A 10 8.02 4.38 -2.25
N VAL A 11 7.65 4.76 -3.45
CA VAL A 11 6.33 4.46 -4.01
C VAL A 11 6.31 3.11 -4.72
N ILE A 12 5.20 2.41 -4.59
CA ILE A 12 4.85 1.26 -5.42
C ILE A 12 3.73 1.72 -6.34
N LEU A 13 3.92 1.57 -7.64
CA LEU A 13 2.90 1.89 -8.64
C LEU A 13 2.17 0.60 -9.01
N ILE A 14 0.86 0.60 -8.90
CA ILE A 14 0.02 -0.55 -9.21
C ILE A 14 -0.96 -0.15 -10.30
N GLY A 15 -0.80 -0.72 -11.49
CA GLY A 15 -1.57 -0.30 -12.64
C GLY A 15 -1.27 1.15 -12.99
N ASP A 16 -2.26 1.84 -13.54
CA ASP A 16 -2.09 3.23 -13.99
C ASP A 16 -2.54 4.26 -12.96
N ASN A 17 -3.31 3.84 -11.95
CA ASN A 17 -4.04 4.77 -11.09
C ASN A 17 -3.80 4.59 -9.60
N ILE A 18 -2.92 3.69 -9.20
CA ILE A 18 -2.72 3.39 -7.79
C ILE A 18 -1.27 3.64 -7.40
N GLU A 19 -1.08 4.44 -6.35
CA GLU A 19 0.23 4.68 -5.76
C GLU A 19 0.12 4.38 -4.27
N ILE A 20 1.05 3.58 -3.75
CA ILE A 20 1.11 3.29 -2.33
C ILE A 20 2.56 3.40 -1.85
N ALA A 21 2.74 4.01 -0.70
CA ALA A 21 4.07 4.16 -0.11
C ALA A 21 3.98 4.14 1.41
N PRO A 22 5.01 3.63 2.09
CA PRO A 22 5.11 3.85 3.53
C PRO A 22 5.33 5.34 3.77
N ASP A 23 4.44 5.96 4.53
CA ASP A 23 4.58 7.36 4.88
C ASP A 23 5.41 7.50 6.16
N ARG A 24 5.14 6.64 7.14
CA ARG A 24 5.87 6.62 8.39
C ARG A 24 6.03 5.19 8.86
N ILE A 25 7.28 4.80 9.14
CA ILE A 25 7.60 3.45 9.61
C ILE A 25 7.89 3.52 11.10
N GLY A 26 7.00 2.93 11.89
CA GLY A 26 7.19 2.79 13.33
C GLY A 26 7.76 1.41 13.68
N THR A 27 7.84 1.12 14.96
CA THR A 27 8.35 -0.18 15.42
C THR A 27 7.34 -1.31 15.26
N SER A 28 6.06 -1.01 15.37
CA SER A 28 5.00 -2.01 15.28
C SER A 28 3.89 -1.64 14.31
N VAL A 29 3.86 -0.38 13.86
CA VAL A 29 2.80 0.13 12.98
C VAL A 29 3.45 0.93 11.86
N VAL A 30 2.94 0.77 10.66
CA VAL A 30 3.36 1.55 9.50
C VAL A 30 2.15 2.32 8.99
N LYS A 31 2.33 3.61 8.75
CA LYS A 31 1.33 4.42 8.08
C LYS A 31 1.64 4.42 6.61
N PHE A 32 0.67 3.99 5.80
CA PHE A 32 0.77 3.99 4.35
C PHE A 32 -0.04 5.14 3.79
N SER A 33 0.52 5.80 2.78
CA SER A 33 -0.25 6.73 1.95
C SER A 33 -0.70 5.96 0.72
N VAL A 34 -1.99 6.05 0.42
CA VAL A 34 -2.60 5.35 -0.71
C VAL A 34 -3.35 6.35 -1.56
N ARG A 35 -3.03 6.39 -2.82
CA ARG A 35 -3.76 7.18 -3.82
C ARG A 35 -4.29 6.21 -4.86
N ALA A 36 -5.61 6.14 -5.00
CA ALA A 36 -6.25 5.16 -5.89
C ALA A 36 -7.49 5.76 -6.53
N SER A 37 -7.30 6.36 -7.69
CA SER A 37 -8.41 6.97 -8.43
C SER A 37 -9.36 5.90 -8.96
N GLY A 38 -10.64 6.00 -8.58
CA GLY A 38 -11.66 5.10 -9.09
C GLY A 38 -11.74 3.75 -8.41
N TYR A 39 -10.96 3.53 -7.35
CA TYR A 39 -10.98 2.26 -6.62
C TYR A 39 -11.44 2.47 -5.19
N PRO A 40 -12.39 1.66 -4.70
CA PRO A 40 -12.69 1.65 -3.28
C PRO A 40 -11.52 1.06 -2.50
N ILE A 41 -11.23 1.62 -1.34
CA ILE A 41 -10.15 1.18 -0.47
C ILE A 41 -10.77 0.69 0.83
N ALA A 42 -10.34 -0.47 1.29
CA ALA A 42 -10.81 -1.05 2.54
C ALA A 42 -9.66 -1.66 3.32
N ARG A 43 -9.82 -1.72 4.63
CA ARG A 43 -8.99 -2.56 5.47
C ARG A 43 -9.41 -4.01 5.23
N GLY A 44 -8.57 -4.96 5.60
CA GLY A 44 -8.88 -6.36 5.37
C GLY A 44 -10.20 -6.84 5.96
N GLU A 45 -10.74 -6.13 6.93
CA GLU A 45 -11.94 -6.53 7.67
C GLU A 45 -13.17 -5.73 7.29
N ARG A 46 -13.01 -4.49 6.84
CA ARG A 46 -14.13 -3.58 6.58
C ARG A 46 -13.65 -2.37 5.78
N PRO A 47 -14.59 -1.61 5.20
CA PRO A 47 -14.24 -0.38 4.51
C PRO A 47 -13.41 0.56 5.37
N ALA A 48 -12.56 1.34 4.74
CA ALA A 48 -11.68 2.29 5.41
C ALA A 48 -12.39 3.58 5.81
N ALA A 49 -13.68 3.51 6.06
CA ALA A 49 -14.46 4.68 6.48
C ALA A 49 -13.91 5.22 7.79
N GLY A 50 -13.69 6.51 7.84
CA GLY A 50 -13.14 7.15 9.02
C GLY A 50 -11.63 7.34 8.97
N ASP A 51 -10.93 6.72 8.03
CA ASP A 51 -9.52 7.00 7.82
C ASP A 51 -9.36 8.36 7.15
N ALA A 52 -8.26 9.02 7.47
CA ALA A 52 -8.01 10.35 6.95
C ALA A 52 -7.80 10.32 5.44
N SER A 53 -8.49 11.21 4.75
CA SER A 53 -8.26 11.43 3.33
C SER A 53 -8.04 12.91 3.13
N LYS A 54 -6.90 13.25 2.55
CA LYS A 54 -6.55 14.63 2.29
C LYS A 54 -5.96 14.71 0.88
N ASP A 55 -6.51 15.57 0.05
CA ASP A 55 -6.06 15.78 -1.32
C ASP A 55 -6.02 14.48 -2.14
N GLY A 56 -7.02 13.61 -1.92
CA GLY A 56 -7.11 12.34 -2.64
C GLY A 56 -6.16 11.26 -2.14
N VAL A 57 -5.49 11.51 -1.02
CA VAL A 57 -4.58 10.53 -0.41
C VAL A 57 -5.19 10.01 0.88
N LEU A 58 -5.29 8.70 1.00
CA LEU A 58 -5.77 8.05 2.21
C LEU A 58 -4.58 7.54 3.02
N ILE A 59 -4.59 7.83 4.32
CA ILE A 59 -3.54 7.36 5.23
C ILE A 59 -4.10 6.23 6.07
N LEU A 60 -3.46 5.06 5.97
CA LEU A 60 -3.88 3.85 6.68
C LEU A 60 -2.76 3.32 7.56
N ALA A 61 -3.05 3.08 8.83
CA ALA A 61 -2.09 2.47 9.75
C ALA A 61 -2.27 0.96 9.72
N ARG A 62 -1.18 0.23 9.50
CA ARG A 62 -1.22 -1.23 9.42
C ARG A 62 -0.15 -1.85 10.30
N LYS A 63 -0.49 -3.00 10.87
CA LYS A 63 0.45 -3.86 11.60
C LYS A 63 0.88 -5.01 10.71
N CYS A 64 1.96 -5.69 11.09
CA CYS A 64 2.41 -6.87 10.34
C CYS A 64 1.30 -7.89 10.21
N GLY A 65 1.11 -8.39 9.00
CA GLY A 65 0.04 -9.33 8.66
C GLY A 65 -1.26 -8.68 8.24
N GLU A 66 -1.43 -7.39 8.47
CA GLU A 66 -2.65 -6.69 8.08
C GLU A 66 -2.61 -6.26 6.62
N GLN A 67 -3.78 -6.15 6.03
CA GLN A 67 -3.94 -5.93 4.60
C GLN A 67 -4.64 -4.62 4.30
N ILE A 68 -4.37 -4.12 3.08
CA ILE A 68 -5.13 -3.03 2.47
C ILE A 68 -5.75 -3.60 1.21
N LEU A 69 -7.07 -3.51 1.09
CA LEU A 69 -7.80 -4.00 -0.07
C LEU A 69 -8.12 -2.82 -0.98
N ILE A 70 -7.72 -2.91 -2.25
CA ILE A 70 -7.95 -1.85 -3.23
C ILE A 70 -8.75 -2.44 -4.38
N GLY A 71 -9.99 -1.98 -4.53
CA GLY A 71 -10.91 -2.58 -5.48
C GLY A 71 -11.22 -4.02 -5.09
N ASP A 72 -11.49 -4.86 -6.09
CA ASP A 72 -11.91 -6.25 -5.85
C ASP A 72 -10.75 -7.24 -5.93
N HIS A 73 -9.63 -6.85 -6.52
CA HIS A 73 -8.61 -7.81 -6.90
C HIS A 73 -7.19 -7.47 -6.44
N ILE A 74 -7.00 -6.36 -5.77
CA ILE A 74 -5.67 -5.92 -5.34
C ILE A 74 -5.58 -5.97 -3.83
N VAL A 75 -4.57 -6.69 -3.33
CA VAL A 75 -4.34 -6.82 -1.89
C VAL A 75 -2.89 -6.45 -1.61
N VAL A 76 -2.71 -5.52 -0.68
CA VAL A 76 -1.38 -5.11 -0.20
C VAL A 76 -1.28 -5.56 1.24
N THR A 77 -0.24 -6.33 1.55
CA THR A 77 -0.04 -6.90 2.88
C THR A 77 1.26 -6.37 3.47
N LEU A 78 1.22 -5.87 4.68
CA LEU A 78 2.44 -5.55 5.42
C LEU A 78 3.01 -6.86 5.98
N LEU A 79 4.13 -7.30 5.41
CA LEU A 79 4.71 -8.59 5.78
C LEU A 79 5.66 -8.46 6.97
N ARG A 80 6.50 -7.42 6.98
CA ARG A 80 7.53 -7.30 8.00
C ARG A 80 8.05 -5.87 8.09
N ILE A 81 8.41 -5.46 9.29
CA ILE A 81 9.11 -4.20 9.53
C ILE A 81 10.56 -4.54 9.88
N CYS A 82 11.50 -3.98 9.14
CA CYS A 82 12.94 -4.25 9.29
C CYS A 82 13.69 -2.94 9.51
N GLY A 83 13.58 -2.37 10.71
CA GLY A 83 14.25 -1.10 11.02
C GLY A 83 13.64 0.06 10.21
N SER A 84 14.41 0.58 9.27
CA SER A 84 13.98 1.72 8.45
C SER A 84 13.27 1.33 7.16
N CYS A 85 13.03 0.04 6.95
CA CYS A 85 12.32 -0.42 5.75
C CYS A 85 11.25 -1.44 6.11
N VAL A 86 10.39 -1.72 5.15
CA VAL A 86 9.30 -2.69 5.30
C VAL A 86 9.30 -3.64 4.12
N LYS A 87 8.85 -4.85 4.36
CA LYS A 87 8.53 -5.79 3.29
C LYS A 87 7.04 -5.80 3.08
N VAL A 88 6.64 -5.56 1.84
CA VAL A 88 5.24 -5.44 1.45
C VAL A 88 4.97 -6.45 0.36
N GLY A 89 3.90 -7.23 0.52
CA GLY A 89 3.44 -8.15 -0.51
C GLY A 89 2.28 -7.52 -1.27
N VAL A 90 2.35 -7.58 -2.59
CA VAL A 90 1.28 -7.08 -3.45
C VAL A 90 0.73 -8.24 -4.27
N THR A 91 -0.55 -8.47 -4.16
CA THR A 91 -1.28 -9.46 -4.95
C THR A 91 -2.22 -8.72 -5.88
N ALA A 92 -2.10 -8.95 -7.18
CA ALA A 92 -2.91 -8.31 -8.19
C ALA A 92 -3.10 -9.26 -9.36
N PRO A 93 -4.12 -9.05 -10.22
CA PRO A 93 -4.29 -9.86 -11.43
C PRO A 93 -3.07 -9.74 -12.35
N PRO A 94 -2.78 -10.75 -13.17
CA PRO A 94 -1.59 -10.74 -14.04
C PRO A 94 -1.52 -9.56 -15.00
N GLU A 95 -2.66 -9.04 -15.42
CA GLU A 95 -2.73 -7.90 -16.33
C GLU A 95 -2.41 -6.56 -15.66
N VAL A 96 -2.35 -6.52 -14.33
CA VAL A 96 -2.03 -5.31 -13.58
C VAL A 96 -0.53 -5.24 -13.37
N ARG A 97 0.09 -4.17 -13.86
CA ARG A 97 1.52 -3.95 -13.73
C ARG A 97 1.86 -3.39 -12.36
N ILE A 98 2.91 -3.91 -11.76
CA ILE A 98 3.42 -3.43 -10.47
C ILE A 98 4.85 -2.95 -10.68
N LEU A 99 5.11 -1.68 -10.37
CA LEU A 99 6.43 -1.08 -10.57
C LEU A 99 6.86 -0.35 -9.30
N ARG A 100 8.16 -0.38 -9.03
CA ARG A 100 8.78 0.53 -8.07
C ARG A 100 9.00 1.87 -8.77
N ASP A 101 8.88 2.98 -8.04
CA ASP A 101 8.98 4.30 -8.66
C ASP A 101 10.33 4.55 -9.32
N GLU A 102 11.41 3.99 -8.79
CA GLU A 102 12.73 4.13 -9.39
C GLU A 102 12.85 3.39 -10.73
N LEU A 103 11.89 2.54 -11.07
CA LEU A 103 11.82 1.85 -12.35
C LEU A 103 10.78 2.45 -13.28
N ALA A 104 9.94 3.35 -12.77
CA ALA A 104 8.89 4.03 -13.53
C ALA A 104 9.46 5.34 -14.07
N ALA A 105 10.17 5.26 -15.12
CA ALA A 105 10.81 6.44 -15.70
C ALA A 105 9.84 7.28 -16.51
#